data_98d670fc3007b88515e3836279e239ed
#
_entry.id   98d670fc3007b88515e3836279e239ed
#
_cell.length_a   1.000
_cell.length_b   1.000
_cell.length_c   1.000
_cell.angle_alpha   90.00
_cell.angle_beta   90.00
_cell.angle_gamma   90.00
#
_symmetry.space_group_name_H-M   'P 1'
#
loop_
_entity.id
_entity.type
_entity.pdbx_description
1 polymer ?
#
loop_
_entity_poly.entity_id
_entity_poly.type
_entity_poly.pdbx_seq_one_letter_code
_entity_poly.pdbx_strand_id
1 'polypeptide(L)'
;MAARPIATIAAATVLVAASAPQLSTRAAPALDYDFFKTRVQAVFLEKRPTHTRCYICHAEANNGFRLERLSPGATAWNEEQSRKNFEMTSKLVNAGDPDTSRLLMQPLAPEGGGNVFHSGGRQFASKDDPNWKVLADWVNGKKL
;
A
#
# COMPACT_ATOMS: atom_id res chain seq x y z
N MET A 1 10.12 52.87 -71.16
CA MET A 1 9.44 51.69 -70.61
C MET A 1 10.30 51.17 -69.50
N ALA A 2 9.88 51.39 -68.22
CA ALA A 2 10.67 50.98 -67.07
C ALA A 2 9.97 49.78 -66.39
N ALA A 3 10.68 48.66 -66.31
CA ALA A 3 10.21 47.46 -65.65
C ALA A 3 10.42 47.57 -64.13
N ARG A 4 9.36 47.33 -63.35
CA ARG A 4 9.39 47.29 -61.86
C ARG A 4 9.76 45.87 -61.39
N PRO A 5 10.62 45.72 -60.40
CA PRO A 5 10.87 44.43 -59.83
C PRO A 5 9.78 44.00 -58.83
N ILE A 6 9.34 42.76 -58.95
CA ILE A 6 8.39 42.14 -58.02
C ILE A 6 9.18 41.60 -56.83
N ALA A 7 8.92 42.12 -55.65
CA ALA A 7 9.51 41.60 -54.40
C ALA A 7 8.71 40.40 -53.91
N THR A 8 9.37 39.26 -53.83
CA THR A 8 8.82 38.00 -53.28
C THR A 8 9.00 38.00 -51.74
N ILE A 9 7.94 38.02 -51.02
CA ILE A 9 7.91 37.93 -49.52
C ILE A 9 7.92 36.43 -49.18
N ALA A 10 9.01 35.93 -48.62
CA ALA A 10 9.07 34.60 -48.04
C ALA A 10 8.47 34.58 -46.63
N ALA A 11 7.34 33.88 -46.45
CA ALA A 11 6.74 33.68 -45.16
C ALA A 11 7.48 32.56 -44.43
N ALA A 12 8.15 32.89 -43.33
CA ALA A 12 8.77 31.92 -42.44
C ALA A 12 7.71 31.37 -41.45
N THR A 13 7.36 30.10 -41.60
CA THR A 13 6.46 29.41 -40.67
C THR A 13 7.26 28.92 -39.45
N VAL A 14 7.04 29.52 -38.30
CA VAL A 14 7.62 29.07 -37.01
C VAL A 14 6.77 27.93 -36.46
N LEU A 15 7.31 26.69 -36.49
CA LEU A 15 6.72 25.56 -35.78
C LEU A 15 7.05 25.69 -34.30
N VAL A 16 6.05 26.02 -33.45
CA VAL A 16 6.14 25.94 -32.01
C VAL A 16 5.87 24.48 -31.62
N ALA A 17 6.90 23.76 -31.25
CA ALA A 17 6.74 22.41 -30.68
C ALA A 17 6.21 22.54 -29.24
N ALA A 18 4.94 22.19 -29.01
CA ALA A 18 4.35 22.10 -27.69
C ALA A 18 4.88 20.82 -26.99
N SER A 19 5.79 21.01 -26.03
CA SER A 19 6.24 19.92 -25.17
C SER A 19 5.13 19.57 -24.18
N ALA A 20 4.45 18.45 -24.38
CA ALA A 20 3.49 17.93 -23.41
C ALA A 20 4.25 17.47 -22.13
N PRO A 21 3.74 17.77 -20.93
CA PRO A 21 4.35 17.28 -19.69
C PRO A 21 4.27 15.75 -19.67
N GLN A 22 5.41 15.08 -19.62
CA GLN A 22 5.48 13.63 -19.41
C GLN A 22 5.14 13.34 -17.95
N LEU A 23 3.96 12.79 -17.70
CA LEU A 23 3.66 12.16 -16.40
C LEU A 23 4.59 10.96 -16.26
N SER A 24 5.64 11.11 -15.44
CA SER A 24 6.45 9.99 -15.00
C SER A 24 5.59 9.10 -14.09
N THR A 25 5.07 8.00 -14.62
CA THR A 25 4.47 6.95 -13.80
C THR A 25 5.58 6.28 -13.00
N ARG A 26 5.74 6.70 -11.75
CA ARG A 26 6.64 6.01 -10.81
C ARG A 26 6.12 4.60 -10.62
N ALA A 27 6.94 3.59 -10.91
CA ALA A 27 6.59 2.20 -10.64
C ALA A 27 6.28 2.01 -9.15
N ALA A 28 5.26 1.20 -8.85
CA ALA A 28 4.93 0.86 -7.47
C ALA A 28 6.13 0.19 -6.79
N PRO A 29 6.42 0.51 -5.52
CA PRO A 29 7.53 -0.10 -4.80
C PRO A 29 7.30 -1.60 -4.61
N ALA A 30 8.37 -2.39 -4.63
CA ALA A 30 8.29 -3.79 -4.26
C ALA A 30 8.08 -3.93 -2.74
N LEU A 31 7.18 -4.82 -2.35
CA LEU A 31 6.96 -5.17 -0.94
C LEU A 31 8.12 -6.03 -0.43
N ASP A 32 8.73 -5.61 0.67
CA ASP A 32 9.87 -6.30 1.25
C ASP A 32 9.42 -7.46 2.15
N TYR A 33 9.88 -8.68 1.85
CA TYR A 33 9.51 -9.87 2.60
C TYR A 33 10.14 -9.92 4.00
N ASP A 34 11.38 -9.49 4.15
CA ASP A 34 12.07 -9.54 5.43
C ASP A 34 11.48 -8.53 6.41
N PHE A 35 11.11 -7.34 5.93
CA PHE A 35 10.35 -6.38 6.71
C PHE A 35 8.98 -6.94 7.11
N PHE A 36 8.27 -7.58 6.18
CA PHE A 36 7.00 -8.24 6.47
C PHE A 36 7.15 -9.27 7.59
N LYS A 37 8.08 -10.19 7.43
CA LYS A 37 8.30 -11.28 8.36
C LYS A 37 8.65 -10.79 9.76
N THR A 38 9.48 -9.75 9.88
CA THR A 38 9.99 -9.29 11.16
C THR A 38 9.15 -8.19 11.81
N ARG A 39 8.47 -7.34 11.04
CA ARG A 39 7.74 -6.18 11.55
C ARG A 39 6.24 -6.31 11.39
N VAL A 40 5.76 -6.64 10.17
CA VAL A 40 4.32 -6.70 9.91
C VAL A 40 3.67 -7.87 10.65
N GLN A 41 4.29 -9.05 10.64
CA GLN A 41 3.76 -10.21 11.36
C GLN A 41 3.70 -10.00 12.88
N ALA A 42 4.63 -9.23 13.43
CA ALA A 42 4.60 -8.86 14.85
C ALA A 42 3.32 -8.08 15.19
N VAL A 43 2.89 -7.15 14.32
CA VAL A 43 1.63 -6.42 14.48
C VAL A 43 0.43 -7.37 14.52
N PHE A 44 0.41 -8.41 13.67
CA PHE A 44 -0.70 -9.36 13.62
C PHE A 44 -0.81 -10.23 14.87
N LEU A 45 0.31 -10.47 15.55
CA LEU A 45 0.40 -11.30 16.76
C LEU A 45 0.31 -10.50 18.06
N GLU A 46 0.48 -9.19 18.01
CA GLU A 46 0.50 -8.35 19.19
C GLU A 46 -0.83 -8.36 19.94
N LYS A 47 -0.77 -8.63 21.26
CA LYS A 47 -1.93 -8.49 22.13
C LYS A 47 -1.99 -7.05 22.66
N ARG A 48 -2.98 -6.31 22.23
CA ARG A 48 -3.23 -4.94 22.68
C ARG A 48 -4.35 -4.93 23.72
N PRO A 49 -4.30 -4.05 24.73
CA PRO A 49 -5.41 -3.87 25.67
C PRO A 49 -6.73 -3.58 24.91
N THR A 50 -7.80 -4.19 25.33
CA THR A 50 -9.16 -4.02 24.76
C THR A 50 -9.36 -4.46 23.30
N HIS A 51 -8.31 -4.98 22.64
CA HIS A 51 -8.39 -5.41 21.25
C HIS A 51 -8.12 -6.91 21.09
N THR A 52 -8.87 -7.56 20.22
CA THR A 52 -8.55 -8.90 19.75
C THR A 52 -7.39 -8.81 18.76
N ARG A 53 -6.41 -9.72 18.86
CA ARG A 53 -5.31 -9.80 17.89
C ARG A 53 -5.87 -10.04 16.48
N CYS A 54 -5.26 -9.43 15.48
CA CYS A 54 -5.58 -9.70 14.06
C CYS A 54 -5.58 -11.19 13.77
N TYR A 55 -4.55 -11.89 14.24
CA TYR A 55 -4.36 -13.33 14.10
C TYR A 55 -5.59 -14.15 14.53
N ILE A 56 -6.20 -13.84 15.69
CA ILE A 56 -7.31 -14.66 16.24
C ILE A 56 -8.48 -14.72 15.26
N CYS A 57 -8.90 -13.58 14.74
CA CYS A 57 -10.01 -13.54 13.77
C CYS A 57 -9.58 -14.02 12.37
N HIS A 58 -8.37 -13.65 11.94
CA HIS A 58 -7.94 -13.91 10.57
C HIS A 58 -7.35 -15.30 10.34
N ALA A 59 -7.02 -16.06 11.39
CA ALA A 59 -6.69 -17.47 11.27
C ALA A 59 -7.91 -18.40 11.28
N GLU A 60 -9.03 -17.96 11.87
CA GLU A 60 -10.22 -18.80 12.08
C GLU A 60 -11.38 -18.45 11.14
N ALA A 61 -11.61 -17.16 10.87
CA ALA A 61 -12.75 -16.70 10.10
C ALA A 61 -12.60 -16.99 8.60
N ASN A 62 -13.70 -17.34 7.96
CA ASN A 62 -13.77 -17.48 6.50
C ASN A 62 -13.99 -16.12 5.83
N ASN A 63 -12.95 -15.29 5.79
CA ASN A 63 -12.97 -13.98 5.16
C ASN A 63 -11.85 -13.84 4.12
N GLY A 64 -11.82 -12.72 3.40
CA GLY A 64 -10.86 -12.46 2.32
C GLY A 64 -9.42 -12.20 2.79
N PHE A 65 -9.19 -12.07 4.11
CA PHE A 65 -7.86 -11.99 4.71
C PHE A 65 -7.65 -13.18 5.63
N ARG A 66 -6.94 -14.19 5.18
CA ARG A 66 -6.65 -15.40 5.96
C ARG A 66 -5.17 -15.51 6.26
N LEU A 67 -4.88 -15.65 7.55
CA LEU A 67 -3.54 -15.95 8.06
C LEU A 67 -3.43 -17.45 8.34
N GLU A 68 -2.25 -18.00 8.16
CA GLU A 68 -1.93 -19.38 8.56
C GLU A 68 -2.09 -19.54 10.08
N ARG A 69 -2.58 -20.70 10.51
CA ARG A 69 -2.64 -21.02 11.94
C ARG A 69 -1.23 -21.23 12.47
N LEU A 70 -0.96 -20.74 13.67
CA LEU A 70 0.29 -21.07 14.35
C LEU A 70 0.37 -22.58 14.61
N SER A 71 1.54 -23.14 14.45
CA SER A 71 1.80 -24.52 14.85
C SER A 71 1.58 -24.70 16.37
N PRO A 72 1.14 -25.86 16.83
CA PRO A 72 0.93 -26.10 18.26
C PRO A 72 2.16 -25.70 19.11
N GLY A 73 1.94 -24.83 20.10
CA GLY A 73 3.00 -24.32 20.98
C GLY A 73 3.88 -23.22 20.39
N ALA A 74 3.71 -22.86 19.11
CA ALA A 74 4.49 -21.79 18.49
C ALA A 74 3.93 -20.40 18.85
N THR A 75 4.84 -19.44 19.00
CA THR A 75 4.53 -18.01 19.22
C THR A 75 4.73 -17.16 17.96
N ALA A 76 5.28 -17.75 16.91
CA ALA A 76 5.50 -17.11 15.60
C ALA A 76 5.30 -18.15 14.48
N TRP A 77 5.05 -17.66 13.27
CA TRP A 77 4.97 -18.50 12.08
C TRP A 77 6.35 -18.98 11.64
N ASN A 78 6.39 -20.21 11.13
CA ASN A 78 7.57 -20.72 10.45
C ASN A 78 7.74 -20.08 9.06
N GLU A 79 8.81 -20.43 8.36
CA GLU A 79 9.13 -19.81 7.06
C GLU A 79 8.05 -20.06 5.99
N GLU A 80 7.54 -21.28 5.90
CA GLU A 80 6.49 -21.63 4.93
C GLU A 80 5.19 -20.85 5.20
N GLN A 81 4.76 -20.83 6.46
CA GLN A 81 3.58 -20.07 6.89
C GLN A 81 3.75 -18.56 6.66
N SER A 82 4.96 -18.05 6.92
CA SER A 82 5.27 -16.64 6.70
C SER A 82 5.19 -16.25 5.24
N ARG A 83 5.63 -17.09 4.32
CA ARG A 83 5.50 -16.85 2.86
C ARG A 83 4.04 -16.85 2.41
N LYS A 84 3.24 -17.80 2.87
CA LYS A 84 1.80 -17.84 2.59
C LYS A 84 1.09 -16.60 3.12
N ASN A 85 1.43 -16.18 4.34
CA ASN A 85 0.90 -14.94 4.92
C ASN A 85 1.33 -13.71 4.12
N PHE A 86 2.56 -13.64 3.66
CA PHE A 86 3.05 -12.56 2.80
C PHE A 86 2.26 -12.49 1.50
N GLU A 87 2.10 -13.60 0.80
CA GLU A 87 1.33 -13.67 -0.46
C GLU A 87 -0.14 -13.25 -0.26
N MET A 88 -0.77 -13.72 0.82
CA MET A 88 -2.14 -13.35 1.15
C MET A 88 -2.27 -11.86 1.48
N THR A 89 -1.37 -11.35 2.32
CA THR A 89 -1.41 -9.96 2.79
C THR A 89 -1.12 -8.99 1.64
N SER A 90 -0.21 -9.35 0.73
CA SER A 90 0.16 -8.55 -0.44
C SER A 90 -1.04 -8.27 -1.36
N LYS A 91 -2.05 -9.15 -1.40
CA LYS A 91 -3.28 -8.95 -2.18
C LYS A 91 -4.21 -7.88 -1.61
N LEU A 92 -3.94 -7.42 -0.40
CA LEU A 92 -4.77 -6.44 0.31
C LEU A 92 -4.14 -5.05 0.33
N VAL A 93 -3.04 -4.86 -0.38
CA VAL A 93 -2.34 -3.59 -0.41
C VAL A 93 -2.16 -3.07 -1.85
N ASN A 94 -2.22 -1.78 -1.99
CA ASN A 94 -1.78 -1.06 -3.17
C ASN A 94 -0.37 -0.52 -2.86
N ALA A 95 0.66 -1.18 -3.39
CA ALA A 95 2.05 -0.83 -3.07
C ALA A 95 2.36 0.64 -3.41
N GLY A 96 2.86 1.38 -2.42
CA GLY A 96 3.10 2.82 -2.48
C GLY A 96 1.91 3.69 -2.08
N ASP A 97 0.76 3.08 -1.73
CA ASP A 97 -0.45 3.82 -1.34
C ASP A 97 -1.14 3.17 -0.12
N PRO A 98 -0.73 3.52 1.10
CA PRO A 98 -1.36 3.05 2.33
C PRO A 98 -2.84 3.43 2.44
N ASP A 99 -3.21 4.59 1.91
CA ASP A 99 -4.54 5.19 2.08
C ASP A 99 -5.63 4.52 1.22
N THR A 100 -5.23 3.71 0.24
CA THR A 100 -6.15 2.87 -0.53
C THR A 100 -5.97 1.38 -0.25
N SER A 101 -5.01 1.02 0.60
CA SER A 101 -4.72 -0.36 0.97
C SER A 101 -5.73 -0.91 1.97
N ARG A 102 -6.47 -1.96 1.58
CA ARG A 102 -7.49 -2.58 2.43
C ARG A 102 -6.94 -3.08 3.77
N LEU A 103 -5.70 -3.55 3.79
CA LEU A 103 -5.02 -3.98 5.01
C LEU A 103 -5.00 -2.90 6.09
N LEU A 104 -4.85 -1.63 5.70
CA LEU A 104 -4.75 -0.50 6.62
C LEU A 104 -6.11 0.17 6.86
N MET A 105 -6.90 0.31 5.80
CA MET A 105 -8.14 1.09 5.86
C MET A 105 -9.30 0.35 6.54
N GLN A 106 -9.33 -0.99 6.48
CA GLN A 106 -10.39 -1.77 7.12
C GLN A 106 -10.34 -1.70 8.66
N PRO A 107 -9.19 -1.90 9.32
CA PRO A 107 -9.10 -1.84 10.78
C PRO A 107 -8.94 -0.42 11.34
N LEU A 108 -8.78 0.61 10.51
CA LEU A 108 -8.70 2.01 10.92
C LEU A 108 -10.08 2.55 11.29
N ALA A 109 -10.16 3.33 12.37
CA ALA A 109 -11.39 3.99 12.77
C ALA A 109 -11.87 5.02 11.70
N PRO A 110 -13.19 5.16 11.48
CA PRO A 110 -13.72 6.14 10.52
C PRO A 110 -13.25 7.57 10.81
N GLU A 111 -13.10 7.93 12.08
CA GLU A 111 -12.59 9.23 12.53
C GLU A 111 -11.13 9.45 12.12
N GLY A 112 -10.37 8.38 11.91
CA GLY A 112 -9.02 8.40 11.35
C GLY A 112 -8.98 8.30 9.82
N GLY A 113 -10.14 8.26 9.16
CA GLY A 113 -10.28 8.11 7.72
C GLY A 113 -10.44 6.66 7.25
N GLY A 114 -10.68 5.72 8.16
CA GLY A 114 -10.87 4.30 7.84
C GLY A 114 -12.27 3.95 7.36
N ASN A 115 -12.49 2.66 7.09
CA ASN A 115 -13.78 2.16 6.64
C ASN A 115 -14.79 2.12 7.80
N VAL A 116 -16.07 2.33 7.48
CA VAL A 116 -17.14 2.36 8.49
C VAL A 116 -17.40 1.01 9.14
N PHE A 117 -17.04 -0.09 8.48
CA PHE A 117 -17.31 -1.44 8.97
C PHE A 117 -16.07 -2.34 8.95
N HIS A 118 -15.76 -2.88 10.12
CA HIS A 118 -14.82 -3.99 10.32
C HIS A 118 -15.31 -4.84 11.48
N SER A 119 -15.74 -6.07 11.21
CA SER A 119 -16.36 -6.95 12.22
C SER A 119 -15.44 -7.28 13.40
N GLY A 120 -14.13 -7.23 13.22
CA GLY A 120 -13.13 -7.37 14.29
C GLY A 120 -12.90 -6.12 15.14
N GLY A 121 -13.69 -5.06 14.93
CA GLY A 121 -13.54 -3.77 15.62
C GLY A 121 -12.44 -2.88 15.01
N ARG A 122 -12.32 -1.68 15.58
CA ARG A 122 -11.28 -0.72 15.19
C ARG A 122 -9.98 -1.09 15.89
N GLN A 123 -8.97 -1.42 15.11
CA GLN A 123 -7.65 -1.75 15.65
C GLN A 123 -6.76 -0.51 15.83
N PHE A 124 -6.99 0.52 14.99
CA PHE A 124 -6.22 1.76 14.99
C PHE A 124 -7.18 2.95 15.12
N ALA A 125 -6.96 3.81 16.10
CA ALA A 125 -7.76 5.02 16.30
C ALA A 125 -7.42 6.09 15.23
N SER A 126 -6.16 6.15 14.81
CA SER A 126 -5.68 7.09 13.80
C SER A 126 -4.48 6.50 13.07
N LYS A 127 -4.04 7.18 12.01
CA LYS A 127 -2.80 6.88 11.26
C LYS A 127 -1.53 7.15 12.07
N ASP A 128 -1.65 7.76 13.24
CA ASP A 128 -0.54 7.99 14.17
C ASP A 128 -0.22 6.78 15.03
N ASP A 129 -1.09 5.77 15.05
CA ASP A 129 -0.82 4.52 15.76
C ASP A 129 0.50 3.90 15.27
N PRO A 130 1.42 3.52 16.19
CA PRO A 130 2.72 2.94 15.81
C PRO A 130 2.60 1.72 14.91
N ASN A 131 1.61 0.86 15.15
CA ASN A 131 1.39 -0.34 14.35
C ASN A 131 0.82 -0.02 12.96
N TRP A 132 -0.06 0.98 12.86
CA TRP A 132 -0.51 1.47 11.57
C TRP A 132 0.68 1.99 10.74
N LYS A 133 1.60 2.74 11.37
CA LYS A 133 2.82 3.25 10.73
C LYS A 133 3.73 2.12 10.25
N VAL A 134 3.89 1.04 11.02
CA VAL A 134 4.66 -0.15 10.58
C VAL A 134 4.06 -0.75 9.30
N LEU A 135 2.73 -0.91 9.24
CA LEU A 135 2.06 -1.42 8.05
C LEU A 135 2.21 -0.45 6.87
N ALA A 136 2.07 0.85 7.10
CA ALA A 136 2.22 1.88 6.07
C ALA A 136 3.67 1.93 5.52
N ASP A 137 4.67 1.82 6.38
CA ASP A 137 6.09 1.73 6.01
C ASP A 137 6.32 0.56 5.03
N TRP A 138 5.76 -0.61 5.35
CA TRP A 138 5.86 -1.78 4.47
C TRP A 138 5.19 -1.55 3.11
N VAL A 139 3.97 -1.02 3.11
CA VAL A 139 3.23 -0.70 1.88
C VAL A 139 3.99 0.30 1.01
N ASN A 140 4.69 1.25 1.64
CA ASN A 140 5.55 2.23 0.96
C ASN A 140 6.90 1.66 0.49
N GLY A 141 7.12 0.34 0.66
CA GLY A 141 8.32 -0.34 0.18
C GLY A 141 9.54 -0.18 1.07
N LYS A 142 9.33 0.15 2.37
CA LYS A 142 10.43 0.18 3.34
C LYS A 142 11.04 -1.21 3.49
N LYS A 143 12.34 -1.25 3.49
CA LYS A 143 13.14 -2.47 3.69
C LYS A 143 13.64 -2.56 5.13
N LEU A 144 13.99 -3.78 5.54
CA LEU A 144 14.60 -4.04 6.85
C LEU A 144 16.04 -3.49 6.90
#